data_0ef7d5bf0499ef649a630ffe16e6cd8b
#
_entry.id   0ef7d5bf0499ef649a630ffe16e6cd8b
#
_cell.length_a   1.000
_cell.length_b   1.000
_cell.length_c   1.000
_cell.angle_alpha   90.00
_cell.angle_beta   90.00
_cell.angle_gamma   90.00
#
_symmetry.space_group_name_H-M   'P 1'
#
loop_
_entity.id
_entity.type
_entity.pdbx_description
1 polymer ?
#
loop_
_entity_poly.entity_id
_entity_poly.type
_entity_poly.pdbx_seq_one_letter_code
_entity_poly.pdbx_strand_id
1 'polypeptide(L)'
;GESAAVIFAVITMNAVLGTIQHEKARKSLESLKKLSAPVAQVLRDGKSQEIPAAKVVPGDIVLLDAGSLVAADGRLLECYNLQVNESSLTGESLPVEKRAGVIGTGPRNRAAGENRTEKAGMEIAKMAGRKPRERDGVAGGEEPAGIPLGDQYNMVFAGSLVTGGRGVFVVTATGMETELGKIARLMNTAKEKKTPLQVSLDQFSTHLA
;
A
#
# COMPACT_ATOMS: atom_id res chain seq x y z
N GLY A 1 35.88 22.79 -45.32
CA GLY A 1 34.54 22.23 -45.42
C GLY A 1 34.43 20.73 -45.13
N GLU A 2 35.38 19.91 -45.63
CA GLU A 2 35.25 18.44 -45.55
C GLU A 2 35.30 17.89 -44.13
N SER A 3 36.16 18.40 -43.28
CA SER A 3 36.28 17.96 -41.86
C SER A 3 35.00 18.22 -41.03
N ALA A 4 34.32 19.33 -41.31
CA ALA A 4 33.07 19.66 -40.63
C ALA A 4 31.91 18.70 -41.03
N ALA A 5 31.86 18.30 -42.34
CA ALA A 5 30.88 17.35 -42.82
C ALA A 5 31.05 15.96 -42.20
N VAL A 6 32.31 15.50 -42.04
CA VAL A 6 32.62 14.22 -41.39
C VAL A 6 32.20 14.23 -39.90
N ILE A 7 32.53 15.31 -39.18
CA ILE A 7 32.14 15.44 -37.79
C ILE A 7 30.62 15.44 -37.64
N PHE A 8 29.91 16.18 -38.49
CA PHE A 8 28.45 16.21 -38.44
C PHE A 8 27.82 14.83 -38.74
N ALA A 9 28.37 14.11 -39.72
CA ALA A 9 27.92 12.76 -40.05
C ALA A 9 28.12 11.78 -38.88
N VAL A 10 29.29 11.84 -38.20
CA VAL A 10 29.58 11.00 -37.04
C VAL A 10 28.65 11.32 -35.87
N ILE A 11 28.40 12.60 -35.55
CA ILE A 11 27.50 13.02 -34.47
C ILE A 11 26.07 12.54 -34.78
N THR A 12 25.60 12.73 -36.01
CA THR A 12 24.26 12.30 -36.44
C THR A 12 24.09 10.77 -36.32
N MET A 13 25.10 10.03 -36.80
CA MET A 13 25.09 8.57 -36.71
C MET A 13 25.08 8.09 -35.26
N ASN A 14 25.89 8.69 -34.40
CA ASN A 14 25.89 8.37 -32.95
C ASN A 14 24.55 8.70 -32.30
N ALA A 15 23.91 9.83 -32.63
CA ALA A 15 22.61 10.19 -32.08
C ALA A 15 21.53 9.20 -32.54
N VAL A 16 21.49 8.80 -33.78
CA VAL A 16 20.57 7.79 -34.32
C VAL A 16 20.80 6.43 -33.65
N LEU A 17 22.05 6.00 -33.57
CA LEU A 17 22.41 4.71 -32.94
C LEU A 17 22.01 4.70 -31.46
N GLY A 18 22.29 5.78 -30.72
CA GLY A 18 21.91 5.92 -29.33
C GLY A 18 20.40 5.87 -29.12
N THR A 19 19.63 6.52 -29.98
CA THR A 19 18.16 6.47 -29.93
C THR A 19 17.62 5.06 -30.17
N ILE A 20 18.14 4.35 -31.18
CA ILE A 20 17.74 2.97 -31.47
C ILE A 20 18.06 2.03 -30.29
N GLN A 21 19.26 2.17 -29.72
CA GLN A 21 19.66 1.35 -28.55
C GLN A 21 18.76 1.64 -27.34
N HIS A 22 18.42 2.90 -27.09
CA HIS A 22 17.55 3.30 -26.00
C HIS A 22 16.13 2.72 -26.16
N GLU A 23 15.54 2.81 -27.33
CA GLU A 23 14.23 2.22 -27.63
C GLU A 23 14.23 0.69 -27.51
N LYS A 24 15.29 0.03 -27.94
CA LYS A 24 15.42 -1.42 -27.83
C LYS A 24 15.51 -1.88 -26.36
N ALA A 25 16.30 -1.16 -25.54
CA ALA A 25 16.40 -1.41 -24.11
C ALA A 25 15.05 -1.20 -23.38
N ARG A 26 14.33 -0.12 -23.73
CA ARG A 26 13.01 0.18 -23.18
C ARG A 26 11.98 -0.92 -23.49
N LYS A 27 11.92 -1.37 -24.75
CA LYS A 27 11.01 -2.46 -25.15
C LYS A 27 11.32 -3.78 -24.43
N SER A 28 12.59 -4.10 -24.20
CA SER A 28 12.99 -5.28 -23.45
C SER A 28 12.53 -5.21 -21.98
N LEU A 29 12.67 -4.04 -21.33
CA LEU A 29 12.18 -3.81 -19.98
C LEU A 29 10.65 -3.88 -19.88
N GLU A 30 9.92 -3.35 -20.87
CA GLU A 30 8.46 -3.46 -20.93
C GLU A 30 7.99 -4.91 -21.08
N SER A 31 8.69 -5.72 -21.86
CA SER A 31 8.38 -7.14 -22.02
C SER A 31 8.56 -7.90 -20.70
N LEU A 32 9.64 -7.64 -19.96
CA LEU A 32 9.86 -8.21 -18.64
C LEU A 32 8.79 -7.78 -17.64
N LYS A 33 8.39 -6.49 -17.66
CA LYS A 33 7.30 -5.98 -16.83
C LYS A 33 5.97 -6.68 -17.11
N LYS A 34 5.66 -6.97 -18.36
CA LYS A 34 4.42 -7.68 -18.74
C LYS A 34 4.42 -9.12 -18.25
N LEU A 35 5.57 -9.80 -18.25
CA LEU A 35 5.70 -11.18 -17.75
C LEU A 35 5.58 -11.27 -16.21
N SER A 36 5.91 -10.19 -15.51
CA SER A 36 5.84 -10.09 -14.05
C SER A 36 4.61 -9.33 -13.54
N ALA A 37 3.67 -8.99 -14.42
CA ALA A 37 2.46 -8.27 -14.02
C ALA A 37 1.60 -9.16 -13.12
N PRO A 38 1.19 -8.67 -11.93
CA PRO A 38 0.31 -9.43 -11.06
C PRO A 38 -1.03 -9.66 -11.75
N VAL A 39 -1.60 -10.85 -11.53
CA VAL A 39 -2.91 -11.25 -12.02
C VAL A 39 -3.88 -11.37 -10.85
N ALA A 40 -5.17 -11.22 -11.11
CA ALA A 40 -6.23 -11.41 -10.14
C ALA A 40 -7.29 -12.37 -10.72
N GLN A 41 -7.77 -13.26 -9.87
CA GLN A 41 -8.92 -14.10 -10.20
C GLN A 41 -10.20 -13.35 -9.83
N VAL A 42 -11.01 -13.01 -10.83
CA VAL A 42 -12.27 -12.28 -10.63
C VAL A 42 -13.46 -13.15 -11.03
N LEU A 43 -14.57 -12.95 -10.30
CA LEU A 43 -15.84 -13.57 -10.62
C LEU A 43 -16.72 -12.56 -11.35
N ARG A 44 -16.90 -12.72 -12.66
CA ARG A 44 -17.77 -11.90 -13.50
C ARG A 44 -18.79 -12.79 -14.23
N ASP A 45 -20.05 -12.40 -14.25
CA ASP A 45 -21.12 -13.17 -14.90
C ASP A 45 -21.20 -14.63 -14.43
N GLY A 46 -20.90 -14.87 -13.15
CA GLY A 46 -20.90 -16.21 -12.55
C GLY A 46 -19.73 -17.10 -12.98
N LYS A 47 -18.74 -16.56 -13.70
CA LYS A 47 -17.54 -17.30 -14.15
C LYS A 47 -16.29 -16.70 -13.53
N SER A 48 -15.43 -17.58 -13.00
CA SER A 48 -14.07 -17.19 -12.56
C SER A 48 -13.20 -17.02 -13.79
N GLN A 49 -12.48 -15.89 -13.84
CA GLN A 49 -11.53 -15.57 -14.90
C GLN A 49 -10.30 -14.87 -14.33
N GLU A 50 -9.16 -15.17 -14.90
CA GLU A 50 -7.90 -14.51 -14.56
C GLU A 50 -7.72 -13.26 -15.41
N ILE A 51 -7.51 -12.13 -14.78
CA ILE A 51 -7.27 -10.85 -15.46
C ILE A 51 -6.02 -10.17 -14.89
N PRO A 52 -5.34 -9.33 -15.69
CA PRO A 52 -4.29 -8.47 -15.15
C PRO A 52 -4.82 -7.58 -14.04
N ALA A 53 -4.07 -7.44 -12.94
CA ALA A 53 -4.46 -6.61 -11.79
C ALA A 53 -4.83 -5.16 -12.18
N ALA A 54 -4.19 -4.63 -13.22
CA ALA A 54 -4.50 -3.30 -13.75
C ALA A 54 -5.91 -3.16 -14.38
N LYS A 55 -6.62 -4.27 -14.64
CA LYS A 55 -7.99 -4.30 -15.18
C LYS A 55 -9.06 -4.56 -14.13
N VAL A 56 -8.65 -4.66 -12.88
CA VAL A 56 -9.57 -4.76 -11.74
C VAL A 56 -10.23 -3.40 -11.51
N VAL A 57 -11.54 -3.39 -11.32
CA VAL A 57 -12.33 -2.17 -11.09
C VAL A 57 -13.12 -2.27 -9.79
N PRO A 58 -13.46 -1.14 -9.17
CA PRO A 58 -14.33 -1.12 -8.00
C PRO A 58 -15.66 -1.85 -8.30
N GLY A 59 -16.08 -2.70 -7.37
CA GLY A 59 -17.27 -3.57 -7.54
C GLY A 59 -16.98 -4.97 -8.06
N ASP A 60 -15.77 -5.25 -8.57
CA ASP A 60 -15.39 -6.63 -8.92
C ASP A 60 -15.36 -7.52 -7.66
N ILE A 61 -15.77 -8.78 -7.85
CA ILE A 61 -15.60 -9.83 -6.85
C ILE A 61 -14.30 -10.57 -7.17
N VAL A 62 -13.37 -10.57 -6.23
CA VAL A 62 -12.04 -11.19 -6.39
C VAL A 62 -11.90 -12.38 -5.46
N LEU A 63 -11.34 -13.47 -5.98
CA LEU A 63 -11.02 -14.69 -5.26
C LEU A 63 -9.55 -14.63 -4.80
N LEU A 64 -9.31 -15.01 -3.56
CA LEU A 64 -7.99 -15.08 -2.96
C LEU A 64 -7.67 -16.51 -2.53
N ASP A 65 -6.52 -16.99 -2.97
CA ASP A 65 -5.92 -18.24 -2.52
C ASP A 65 -4.51 -17.98 -1.96
N ALA A 66 -3.99 -18.91 -1.16
CA ALA A 66 -2.63 -18.83 -0.63
C ALA A 66 -1.60 -18.65 -1.77
N GLY A 67 -0.70 -17.68 -1.63
CA GLY A 67 0.25 -17.26 -2.66
C GLY A 67 -0.24 -16.14 -3.58
N SER A 68 -1.52 -15.76 -3.52
CA SER A 68 -2.06 -14.64 -4.30
C SER A 68 -1.59 -13.30 -3.76
N LEU A 69 -1.28 -12.37 -4.68
CA LEU A 69 -1.07 -10.97 -4.34
C LEU A 69 -2.42 -10.22 -4.42
N VAL A 70 -2.76 -9.47 -3.39
CA VAL A 70 -3.98 -8.66 -3.37
C VAL A 70 -3.84 -7.50 -4.37
N ALA A 71 -4.68 -7.48 -5.39
CA ALA A 71 -4.57 -6.54 -6.52
C ALA A 71 -5.16 -5.15 -6.23
N ALA A 72 -6.07 -5.06 -5.26
CA ALA A 72 -6.84 -3.84 -4.96
C ALA A 72 -7.30 -3.87 -3.51
N ASP A 73 -7.69 -2.71 -2.97
CA ASP A 73 -8.32 -2.67 -1.65
C ASP A 73 -9.75 -3.18 -1.74
N GLY A 74 -10.17 -3.92 -0.73
CA GLY A 74 -11.51 -4.46 -0.75
C GLY A 74 -12.03 -4.97 0.57
N ARG A 75 -13.34 -5.14 0.61
CA ARG A 75 -14.09 -5.66 1.74
C ARG A 75 -14.30 -7.17 1.61
N LEU A 76 -13.87 -7.93 2.60
CA LEU A 76 -14.11 -9.37 2.65
C LEU A 76 -15.60 -9.67 2.76
N LEU A 77 -16.07 -10.54 1.87
CA LEU A 77 -17.41 -11.11 1.87
C LEU A 77 -17.42 -12.45 2.61
N GLU A 78 -16.46 -13.30 2.26
CA GLU A 78 -16.27 -14.62 2.85
C GLU A 78 -14.76 -14.89 3.01
N CYS A 79 -14.38 -15.63 4.04
CA CYS A 79 -13.01 -16.10 4.21
C CYS A 79 -12.96 -17.38 5.04
N TYR A 80 -11.95 -18.19 4.78
CA TYR A 80 -11.67 -19.42 5.50
C TYR A 80 -10.19 -19.49 5.85
N ASN A 81 -9.87 -19.35 7.14
CA ASN A 81 -8.51 -19.31 7.67
C ASN A 81 -7.57 -18.39 6.87
N LEU A 82 -8.11 -17.25 6.38
CA LEU A 82 -7.38 -16.33 5.55
C LEU A 82 -6.33 -15.59 6.39
N GLN A 83 -5.08 -15.74 6.00
CA GLN A 83 -3.94 -15.04 6.58
C GLN A 83 -3.26 -14.19 5.51
N VAL A 84 -3.04 -12.92 5.83
CA VAL A 84 -2.49 -11.94 4.88
C VAL A 84 -1.31 -11.23 5.53
N ASN A 85 -0.20 -11.17 4.81
CA ASN A 85 0.96 -10.38 5.20
C ASN A 85 0.80 -8.96 4.66
N GLU A 86 0.64 -7.99 5.55
CA GLU A 86 0.44 -6.57 5.25
C GLU A 86 1.67 -5.71 5.58
N SER A 87 2.85 -6.33 5.65
CA SER A 87 4.10 -5.65 6.02
C SER A 87 4.44 -4.43 5.15
N SER A 88 4.00 -4.41 3.90
CA SER A 88 4.17 -3.26 3.00
C SER A 88 3.41 -2.00 3.45
N LEU A 89 2.36 -2.16 4.26
CA LEU A 89 1.50 -1.07 4.76
C LEU A 89 1.72 -0.78 6.23
N THR A 90 1.75 -1.82 7.06
CA THR A 90 1.82 -1.69 8.52
C THR A 90 3.24 -1.75 9.06
N GLY A 91 4.18 -2.29 8.27
CA GLY A 91 5.55 -2.58 8.71
C GLY A 91 5.67 -3.84 9.58
N GLU A 92 4.57 -4.49 9.92
CA GLU A 92 4.54 -5.70 10.73
C GLU A 92 4.77 -6.94 9.87
N SER A 93 5.75 -7.76 10.22
CA SER A 93 6.14 -8.94 9.42
C SER A 93 5.27 -10.18 9.66
N LEU A 94 4.47 -10.19 10.73
CA LEU A 94 3.60 -11.30 11.04
C LEU A 94 2.31 -11.26 10.20
N PRO A 95 1.86 -12.40 9.66
CA PRO A 95 0.59 -12.48 8.96
C PRO A 95 -0.58 -12.17 9.89
N VAL A 96 -1.54 -11.41 9.39
CA VAL A 96 -2.77 -11.04 10.10
C VAL A 96 -3.89 -11.98 9.67
N GLU A 97 -4.59 -12.57 10.64
CA GLU A 97 -5.80 -13.36 10.39
C GLU A 97 -6.96 -12.43 10.02
N LYS A 98 -7.57 -12.66 8.87
CA LYS A 98 -8.70 -11.89 8.37
C LYS A 98 -10.03 -12.59 8.64
N ARG A 99 -11.08 -11.79 8.85
CA ARG A 99 -12.42 -12.29 9.17
C ARG A 99 -13.47 -11.49 8.41
N ALA A 100 -14.37 -12.17 7.74
CA ALA A 100 -15.54 -11.53 7.18
C ALA A 100 -16.52 -11.13 8.30
N GLY A 101 -17.04 -9.91 8.25
CA GLY A 101 -18.00 -9.45 9.26
C GLY A 101 -17.95 -7.95 9.49
N VAL A 102 -18.80 -7.47 10.37
CA VAL A 102 -18.83 -6.07 10.78
C VAL A 102 -17.85 -5.87 11.92
N ILE A 103 -16.95 -4.91 11.78
CA ILE A 103 -16.14 -4.47 12.91
C ILE A 103 -17.08 -3.65 13.81
N GLY A 104 -17.43 -4.23 14.97
CA GLY A 104 -18.30 -3.55 15.94
C GLY A 104 -17.58 -2.33 16.52
N THR A 105 -18.28 -1.20 16.57
CA THR A 105 -17.87 0.00 17.31
C THR A 105 -18.07 -0.15 18.82
N GLY A 106 -18.30 -1.39 19.30
CA GLY A 106 -18.41 -1.70 20.73
C GLY A 106 -17.04 -1.68 21.42
N PRO A 107 -17.02 -1.55 22.75
CA PRO A 107 -15.77 -1.59 23.50
C PRO A 107 -15.02 -2.89 23.13
N ARG A 108 -13.77 -2.74 22.73
CA ARG A 108 -12.90 -3.84 22.30
C ARG A 108 -13.02 -4.99 23.29
N ASN A 109 -13.56 -6.11 22.84
CA ASN A 109 -13.44 -7.35 23.58
C ASN A 109 -11.97 -7.78 23.50
N ARG A 110 -11.17 -7.23 24.39
CA ARG A 110 -9.86 -7.75 24.74
C ARG A 110 -10.07 -9.09 25.47
N ALA A 111 -10.54 -10.05 24.75
CA ALA A 111 -10.69 -11.37 25.30
C ALA A 111 -9.56 -12.24 24.78
N ALA A 112 -8.56 -12.42 25.60
CA ALA A 112 -8.01 -13.67 26.05
C ALA A 112 -6.59 -13.56 26.64
N GLY A 113 -6.08 -12.38 26.99
CA GLY A 113 -4.73 -12.30 27.57
C GLY A 113 -4.51 -11.32 28.74
N GLU A 114 -5.32 -10.28 28.87
CA GLU A 114 -4.98 -9.16 29.77
C GLU A 114 -5.84 -9.06 31.06
N ASN A 115 -6.80 -9.94 31.27
CA ASN A 115 -7.69 -9.84 32.44
C ASN A 115 -7.05 -10.19 33.80
N ARG A 116 -5.75 -10.54 33.84
CA ARG A 116 -5.10 -10.92 35.10
C ARG A 116 -4.27 -9.80 35.73
N THR A 117 -3.69 -8.93 34.88
CA THR A 117 -2.81 -7.83 35.33
C THR A 117 -3.60 -6.56 35.69
N GLU A 118 -4.69 -6.26 34.98
CA GLU A 118 -5.50 -5.07 35.26
C GLU A 118 -6.32 -5.19 36.57
N LYS A 119 -6.88 -6.39 36.87
CA LYS A 119 -7.55 -6.64 38.15
C LYS A 119 -6.57 -6.55 39.32
N ALA A 120 -5.36 -7.06 39.17
CA ALA A 120 -4.34 -6.97 40.22
C ALA A 120 -3.90 -5.51 40.44
N GLY A 121 -3.74 -4.71 39.37
CA GLY A 121 -3.41 -3.29 39.45
C GLY A 121 -4.50 -2.44 40.11
N MET A 122 -5.76 -2.77 39.87
CA MET A 122 -6.91 -2.06 40.44
C MET A 122 -7.12 -2.41 41.94
N GLU A 123 -6.83 -3.65 42.37
CA GLU A 123 -6.84 -4.03 43.79
C GLU A 123 -5.69 -3.37 44.54
N ILE A 124 -4.48 -3.31 43.99
CA ILE A 124 -3.33 -2.64 44.57
C ILE A 124 -3.58 -1.13 44.74
N ALA A 125 -4.21 -0.49 43.73
CA ALA A 125 -4.57 0.92 43.82
C ALA A 125 -5.64 1.22 44.87
N LYS A 126 -6.61 0.30 45.05
CA LYS A 126 -7.61 0.37 46.12
C LYS A 126 -7.01 0.21 47.53
N MET A 127 -6.03 -0.69 47.68
CA MET A 127 -5.31 -0.88 48.95
C MET A 127 -4.39 0.30 49.28
N ALA A 128 -3.91 1.04 48.25
CA ALA A 128 -3.04 2.20 48.46
C ALA A 128 -3.79 3.52 48.69
N GLY A 129 -5.14 3.51 48.80
CA GLY A 129 -5.94 4.70 49.12
C GLY A 129 -5.87 5.82 48.09
N ARG A 130 -5.42 5.53 46.87
CA ARG A 130 -5.38 6.51 45.79
C ARG A 130 -6.69 6.50 44.99
N LYS A 131 -7.39 7.63 45.00
CA LYS A 131 -8.54 7.84 44.11
C LYS A 131 -8.08 7.76 42.66
N PRO A 132 -8.85 7.10 41.76
CA PRO A 132 -8.58 7.15 40.32
C PRO A 132 -8.56 8.61 39.86
N ARG A 133 -7.52 9.02 39.19
CA ARG A 133 -7.47 10.32 38.56
C ARG A 133 -8.45 10.30 37.37
N GLU A 134 -9.55 11.01 37.50
CA GLU A 134 -10.36 11.41 36.38
C GLU A 134 -9.45 12.20 35.43
N ARG A 135 -9.32 11.71 34.20
CA ARG A 135 -8.67 12.48 33.13
C ARG A 135 -9.67 13.54 32.72
N ASP A 136 -9.42 14.76 33.16
CA ASP A 136 -10.11 15.95 32.68
C ASP A 136 -10.06 15.97 31.15
N GLY A 137 -11.25 16.08 30.54
CA GLY A 137 -11.44 16.11 29.12
C GLY A 137 -10.80 17.37 28.51
N VAL A 138 -9.82 17.16 27.66
CA VAL A 138 -9.47 18.15 26.66
C VAL A 138 -10.43 17.97 25.50
N ALA A 139 -11.42 18.87 25.44
CA ALA A 139 -12.30 19.04 24.30
C ALA A 139 -11.52 19.70 23.17
N GLY A 140 -10.79 18.92 22.42
CA GLY A 140 -10.36 19.22 21.06
C GLY A 140 -11.17 18.30 20.16
N GLY A 141 -11.96 18.89 19.25
CA GLY A 141 -12.76 18.14 18.28
C GLY A 141 -11.87 17.37 17.35
N GLU A 142 -11.46 16.18 17.76
CA GLU A 142 -10.90 15.18 16.86
C GLU A 142 -12.08 14.52 16.15
N GLU A 143 -12.10 14.62 14.82
CA GLU A 143 -12.92 13.72 14.01
C GLU A 143 -12.70 12.29 14.52
N PRO A 144 -13.73 11.42 14.54
CA PRO A 144 -13.58 10.06 15.05
C PRO A 144 -12.47 9.40 14.27
N ALA A 145 -11.33 9.21 14.92
CA ALA A 145 -10.17 8.56 14.32
C ALA A 145 -10.64 7.22 13.75
N GLY A 146 -10.58 7.09 12.43
CA GLY A 146 -10.97 5.87 11.74
C GLY A 146 -10.20 4.68 12.33
N ILE A 147 -10.77 3.49 12.23
CA ILE A 147 -10.15 2.26 12.71
C ILE A 147 -8.77 2.13 12.03
N PRO A 148 -7.66 1.98 12.78
CA PRO A 148 -6.33 1.80 12.19
C PRO A 148 -6.31 0.66 11.16
N LEU A 149 -5.52 0.79 10.11
CA LEU A 149 -5.46 -0.19 9.01
C LEU A 149 -5.19 -1.62 9.52
N GLY A 150 -4.28 -1.78 10.48
CA GLY A 150 -3.97 -3.08 11.09
C GLY A 150 -5.13 -3.71 11.87
N ASP A 151 -6.09 -2.92 12.35
CA ASP A 151 -7.28 -3.38 13.08
C ASP A 151 -8.48 -3.66 12.14
N GLN A 152 -8.33 -3.43 10.83
CA GLN A 152 -9.37 -3.68 9.84
C GLN A 152 -9.35 -5.14 9.35
N TYR A 153 -9.74 -6.05 10.22
CA TYR A 153 -9.72 -7.50 9.93
C TYR A 153 -10.63 -7.93 8.78
N ASN A 154 -11.58 -7.11 8.40
CA ASN A 154 -12.55 -7.36 7.36
C ASN A 154 -12.23 -6.69 6.02
N MET A 155 -11.07 -6.07 5.93
CA MET A 155 -10.53 -5.46 4.73
C MET A 155 -9.25 -6.18 4.31
N VAL A 156 -8.98 -6.17 3.01
CA VAL A 156 -7.70 -6.56 2.42
C VAL A 156 -7.18 -5.39 1.61
N PHE A 157 -5.86 -5.23 1.57
CA PHE A 157 -5.21 -4.07 0.98
C PHE A 157 -4.29 -4.47 -0.17
N ALA A 158 -4.26 -3.63 -1.20
CA ALA A 158 -3.39 -3.81 -2.36
C ALA A 158 -1.92 -3.96 -1.98
N GLY A 159 -1.22 -4.88 -2.64
CA GLY A 159 0.19 -5.15 -2.39
C GLY A 159 0.46 -6.10 -1.22
N SER A 160 -0.57 -6.58 -0.54
CA SER A 160 -0.44 -7.60 0.51
C SER A 160 -0.39 -9.01 -0.08
N LEU A 161 0.33 -9.92 0.59
CA LEU A 161 0.48 -11.31 0.16
C LEU A 161 -0.41 -12.23 1.02
N VAL A 162 -1.23 -13.06 0.38
CA VAL A 162 -1.98 -14.10 1.06
C VAL A 162 -1.02 -15.25 1.42
N THR A 163 -0.81 -15.48 2.71
CA THR A 163 0.11 -16.49 3.22
C THR A 163 -0.58 -17.81 3.50
N GLY A 164 -1.91 -17.80 3.71
CA GLY A 164 -2.67 -19.01 3.98
C GLY A 164 -4.17 -18.79 3.86
N GLY A 165 -4.91 -19.89 3.70
CA GLY A 165 -6.36 -19.88 3.57
C GLY A 165 -6.86 -19.41 2.22
N ARG A 166 -8.14 -19.04 2.17
CA ARG A 166 -8.82 -18.52 0.98
C ARG A 166 -9.87 -17.49 1.38
N GLY A 167 -10.21 -16.60 0.44
CA GLY A 167 -11.22 -15.59 0.69
C GLY A 167 -11.86 -15.06 -0.59
N VAL A 168 -12.95 -14.35 -0.41
CA VAL A 168 -13.65 -13.63 -1.47
C VAL A 168 -13.87 -12.20 -0.98
N PHE A 169 -13.53 -11.23 -1.80
CA PHE A 169 -13.73 -9.83 -1.45
C PHE A 169 -14.31 -9.02 -2.60
N VAL A 170 -15.02 -7.97 -2.27
CA VAL A 170 -15.46 -6.95 -3.23
C VAL A 170 -14.45 -5.80 -3.24
N VAL A 171 -14.04 -5.40 -4.43
CA VAL A 171 -13.10 -4.29 -4.63
C VAL A 171 -13.78 -2.97 -4.28
N THR A 172 -13.15 -2.19 -3.42
CA THR A 172 -13.62 -0.86 -3.00
C THR A 172 -12.78 0.28 -3.58
N ALA A 173 -11.46 0.08 -3.73
CA ALA A 173 -10.56 1.07 -4.29
C ALA A 173 -9.46 0.43 -5.13
N THR A 174 -9.00 1.12 -6.17
CA THR A 174 -7.96 0.66 -7.10
C THR A 174 -6.92 1.73 -7.36
N GLY A 175 -5.72 1.34 -7.78
CA GLY A 175 -4.66 2.24 -8.22
C GLY A 175 -4.25 3.25 -7.14
N MET A 176 -4.29 4.53 -7.47
CA MET A 176 -3.88 5.62 -6.57
C MET A 176 -4.86 5.92 -5.43
N GLU A 177 -6.07 5.35 -5.49
CA GLU A 177 -7.07 5.49 -4.42
C GLU A 177 -6.95 4.41 -3.34
N THR A 178 -6.11 3.37 -3.56
CA THR A 178 -5.77 2.38 -2.53
C THR A 178 -4.91 3.02 -1.44
N GLU A 179 -4.84 2.39 -0.26
CA GLU A 179 -3.99 2.86 0.83
C GLU A 179 -2.51 2.92 0.41
N LEU A 180 -2.04 1.90 -0.33
CA LEU A 180 -0.70 1.92 -0.91
C LEU A 180 -0.51 3.06 -1.93
N GLY A 181 -1.53 3.34 -2.74
CA GLY A 181 -1.54 4.44 -3.70
C GLY A 181 -1.46 5.82 -3.03
N LYS A 182 -2.17 6.00 -1.92
CA LYS A 182 -2.11 7.23 -1.11
C LYS A 182 -0.70 7.47 -0.56
N ILE A 183 -0.03 6.42 -0.06
CA ILE A 183 1.36 6.50 0.40
C ILE A 183 2.28 6.88 -0.76
N ALA A 184 2.13 6.26 -1.93
CA ALA A 184 2.93 6.57 -3.11
C ALA A 184 2.75 8.04 -3.56
N ARG A 185 1.54 8.58 -3.49
CA ARG A 185 1.25 10.00 -3.78
C ARG A 185 1.99 10.92 -2.82
N LEU A 186 1.95 10.64 -1.51
CA LEU A 186 2.68 11.42 -0.51
C LEU A 186 4.19 11.39 -0.75
N MET A 187 4.76 10.24 -1.09
CA MET A 187 6.18 10.10 -1.40
C MET A 187 6.58 10.91 -2.64
N ASN A 188 5.76 10.92 -3.69
CA ASN A 188 6.02 11.70 -4.91
C ASN A 188 5.98 13.20 -4.63
N THR A 189 5.03 13.68 -3.83
CA THR A 189 4.94 15.09 -3.43
C THR A 189 6.15 15.53 -2.59
N ALA A 190 6.70 14.63 -1.77
CA ALA A 190 7.89 14.92 -0.95
C ALA A 190 9.18 15.01 -1.78
N LYS A 191 9.25 14.37 -2.95
CA LYS A 191 10.44 14.37 -3.84
C LYS A 191 10.67 15.69 -4.58
N GLU A 192 9.68 16.56 -4.68
CA GLU A 192 9.79 17.83 -5.43
C GLU A 192 10.52 18.95 -4.67
N LYS A 193 10.87 18.77 -3.39
CA LYS A 193 11.65 19.75 -2.67
C LYS A 193 13.12 19.69 -3.09
N LYS A 194 13.58 20.73 -3.82
CA LYS A 194 15.02 20.89 -4.14
C LYS A 194 15.83 20.86 -2.87
N THR A 195 16.93 20.12 -2.88
CA THR A 195 17.87 20.14 -1.74
C THR A 195 18.49 21.54 -1.57
N PRO A 196 18.89 21.93 -0.36
CA PRO A 196 19.57 23.23 -0.14
C PRO A 196 20.77 23.43 -1.07
N LEU A 197 21.51 22.35 -1.39
CA LEU A 197 22.63 22.37 -2.31
C LEU A 197 22.20 22.68 -3.75
N GLN A 198 21.11 22.09 -4.22
CA GLN A 198 20.55 22.36 -5.55
C GLN A 198 20.09 23.81 -5.69
N VAL A 199 19.48 24.36 -4.63
CA VAL A 199 19.07 25.77 -4.60
C VAL A 199 20.31 26.69 -4.68
N SER A 200 21.37 26.38 -3.95
CA SER A 200 22.62 27.14 -3.98
C SER A 200 23.33 27.06 -5.33
N LEU A 201 23.34 25.89 -5.97
CA LEU A 201 23.90 25.71 -7.31
C LEU A 201 23.10 26.45 -8.39
N ASP A 202 21.78 26.44 -8.31
CA ASP A 202 20.90 27.19 -9.22
C ASP A 202 21.15 28.69 -9.07
N GLN A 203 21.29 29.22 -7.84
CA GLN A 203 21.61 30.61 -7.59
C GLN A 203 23.00 31.00 -8.11
N PHE A 204 23.99 30.13 -7.91
CA PHE A 204 25.35 30.36 -8.43
C PHE A 204 25.39 30.36 -9.96
N SER A 205 24.66 29.43 -10.60
CA SER A 205 24.54 29.39 -12.07
C SER A 205 23.88 30.65 -12.62
N THR A 206 22.87 31.19 -11.92
CA THR A 206 22.17 32.42 -12.35
C THR A 206 23.04 33.67 -12.19
N HIS A 207 24.02 33.66 -11.25
CA HIS A 207 24.94 34.76 -11.08
C HIS A 207 26.11 34.76 -12.08
N LEU A 208 26.38 33.59 -12.72
CA LEU A 208 27.46 33.42 -13.70
C LEU A 208 26.99 33.61 -15.15
N ALA A 209 25.69 33.63 -15.40
CA ALA A 209 25.09 33.86 -16.71
C ALA A 209 24.71 35.33 -16.93
#